data_03627a116da2930c71655d90ff8941d9
#
_entry.id   03627a116da2930c71655d90ff8941d9
#
_cell.length_a   1.000
_cell.length_b   1.000
_cell.length_c   1.000
_cell.angle_alpha   90.00
_cell.angle_beta   90.00
_cell.angle_gamma   90.00
#
_symmetry.space_group_name_H-M   'P 1'
#
loop_
_entity.id
_entity.type
_entity.pdbx_description
1 polymer ?
#
loop_
_entity_poly.entity_id
_entity_poly.type
_entity_poly.pdbx_seq_one_letter_code
_entity_poly.pdbx_strand_id
1 'polypeptide(L)'
;MALYRELPLAAQTAFAELFELVQVAETSRSPASLTGKIAWKTIKGRRYAYWSFKEIDGRKREYYLGPEGPAITAIEAARGRGAPGAESVARQAAVAIAQGCLATPPKHFRIVKRFADYQFFRAGGLLVGTQAFLALGNQLGVAWGSGVRTLDLDFAHHGPAGDISVALPGDMHVDTHAALESLEMGFLPALGGAKGFASQYVSERDFDLRIEFLTVARRPGREVLAHDLGVELSPLKFLDYLIESPGQTVLLDRAGACLVNLPDPARYGLHKLIVAAERGPRHRKYDKDILQALALIEWHLERSPQALSDAWRDLERRGAGWTRRARQSLRAAPEAQRELVQRFQKFAKLK
;
A
#
# COMPACT_ATOMS: atom_id res chain seq x y z
N MET A 1 19.49 -18.87 12.55
CA MET A 1 18.39 -18.32 13.38
C MET A 1 17.26 -17.97 12.42
N ALA A 2 16.05 -18.45 12.65
CA ALA A 2 14.90 -18.21 11.78
C ALA A 2 14.56 -16.70 11.69
N LEU A 3 14.26 -16.22 10.50
CA LEU A 3 13.96 -14.82 10.23
C LEU A 3 12.48 -14.46 10.47
N TYR A 4 11.65 -15.47 10.73
CA TYR A 4 10.26 -15.30 11.11
C TYR A 4 9.83 -16.33 12.17
N ARG A 5 8.69 -16.10 12.77
CA ARG A 5 7.95 -17.09 13.57
C ARG A 5 6.51 -17.16 13.07
N GLU A 6 5.89 -18.32 13.16
CA GLU A 6 4.48 -18.45 12.80
C GLU A 6 3.59 -17.69 13.78
N LEU A 7 2.54 -17.06 13.26
CA LEU A 7 1.46 -16.55 14.08
C LEU A 7 0.60 -17.71 14.61
N PRO A 8 0.02 -17.58 15.80
CA PRO A 8 -0.96 -18.56 16.29
C PRO A 8 -2.09 -18.77 15.26
N LEU A 9 -2.61 -20.00 15.19
CA LEU A 9 -3.72 -20.32 14.28
C LEU A 9 -4.91 -19.37 14.46
N ALA A 10 -5.21 -19.01 15.71
CA ALA A 10 -6.27 -18.05 16.03
C ALA A 10 -6.05 -16.68 15.37
N ALA A 11 -4.80 -16.20 15.31
CA ALA A 11 -4.46 -14.96 14.62
C ALA A 11 -4.64 -15.08 13.10
N GLN A 12 -4.20 -16.19 12.52
CA GLN A 12 -4.35 -16.44 11.08
C GLN A 12 -5.83 -16.53 10.68
N THR A 13 -6.66 -17.24 11.47
CA THR A 13 -8.12 -17.33 11.26
C THR A 13 -8.77 -15.95 11.38
N ALA A 14 -8.47 -15.22 12.46
CA ALA A 14 -9.04 -13.88 12.67
C ALA A 14 -8.64 -12.89 11.56
N PHE A 15 -7.44 -13.03 11.00
CA PHE A 15 -6.99 -12.23 9.86
C PHE A 15 -7.74 -12.59 8.56
N ALA A 16 -7.95 -13.88 8.30
CA ALA A 16 -8.71 -14.33 7.13
C ALA A 16 -10.16 -13.82 7.18
N GLU A 17 -10.83 -13.94 8.32
CA GLU A 17 -12.18 -13.39 8.54
C GLU A 17 -12.21 -11.86 8.35
N LEU A 18 -11.21 -11.15 8.87
CA LEU A 18 -11.09 -9.71 8.67
C LEU A 18 -10.94 -9.36 7.19
N PHE A 19 -10.14 -10.10 6.45
CA PHE A 19 -9.93 -9.88 5.02
C PHE A 19 -11.24 -10.01 4.25
N GLU A 20 -12.00 -11.07 4.49
CA GLU A 20 -13.33 -11.30 3.88
C GLU A 20 -14.30 -10.16 4.23
N LEU A 21 -14.37 -9.74 5.49
CA LEU A 21 -15.23 -8.64 5.92
C LEU A 21 -14.87 -7.33 5.22
N VAL A 22 -13.59 -7.02 5.07
CA VAL A 22 -13.14 -5.81 4.37
C VAL A 22 -13.44 -5.88 2.89
N GLN A 23 -13.27 -7.04 2.23
CA GLN A 23 -13.65 -7.22 0.83
C GLN A 23 -15.16 -6.99 0.62
N VAL A 24 -16.00 -7.56 1.47
CA VAL A 24 -17.46 -7.33 1.42
C VAL A 24 -17.79 -5.86 1.64
N ALA A 25 -17.15 -5.21 2.62
CA ALA A 25 -17.36 -3.79 2.87
C ALA A 25 -16.94 -2.92 1.67
N GLU A 26 -15.84 -3.26 0.99
CA GLU A 26 -15.38 -2.55 -0.20
C GLU A 26 -16.32 -2.73 -1.40
N THR A 27 -16.87 -3.91 -1.61
CA THR A 27 -17.87 -4.14 -2.68
C THR A 27 -19.20 -3.45 -2.41
N SER A 28 -19.53 -3.23 -1.13
CA SER A 28 -20.74 -2.56 -0.68
C SER A 28 -20.60 -1.03 -0.59
N ARG A 29 -19.43 -0.48 -0.87
CA ARG A 29 -19.21 0.97 -0.84
C ARG A 29 -20.14 1.69 -1.79
N SER A 30 -20.84 2.68 -1.25
CA SER A 30 -21.73 3.58 -1.99
C SER A 30 -21.30 5.03 -1.75
N PRO A 31 -21.79 5.99 -2.57
CA PRO A 31 -21.59 7.42 -2.29
C PRO A 31 -22.05 7.82 -0.89
N ALA A 32 -22.96 7.07 -0.29
CA ALA A 32 -23.41 7.27 1.09
C ALA A 32 -22.32 7.03 2.16
N SER A 33 -21.24 6.33 1.82
CA SER A 33 -20.09 6.05 2.70
C SER A 33 -19.10 7.22 2.77
N LEU A 34 -19.28 8.27 1.99
CA LEU A 34 -18.39 9.44 1.98
C LEU A 34 -18.48 10.24 3.29
N THR A 35 -17.35 10.78 3.74
CA THR A 35 -17.31 11.73 4.87
C THR A 35 -18.04 13.01 4.52
N GLY A 36 -18.80 13.57 5.46
CA GLY A 36 -19.59 14.79 5.26
C GLY A 36 -21.04 14.61 5.70
N LYS A 37 -21.88 15.57 5.39
CA LYS A 37 -23.33 15.52 5.67
C LYS A 37 -24.11 16.22 4.56
N ILE A 38 -25.35 15.84 4.39
CA ILE A 38 -26.28 16.61 3.55
C ILE A 38 -26.69 17.84 4.31
N ALA A 39 -26.44 19.00 3.73
CA ALA A 39 -26.90 20.30 4.21
C ALA A 39 -28.03 20.78 3.28
N TRP A 40 -29.11 21.24 3.86
CA TRP A 40 -30.24 21.73 3.11
C TRP A 40 -30.24 23.27 3.07
N LYS A 41 -30.53 23.83 1.88
CA LYS A 41 -30.75 25.26 1.69
C LYS A 41 -32.11 25.50 1.03
N THR A 42 -32.84 26.48 1.52
CA THR A 42 -34.08 26.91 0.89
C THR A 42 -33.82 28.16 0.07
N ILE A 43 -34.01 28.07 -1.24
CA ILE A 43 -33.81 29.18 -2.17
C ILE A 43 -35.14 29.40 -2.92
N LYS A 44 -35.71 30.56 -2.81
CA LYS A 44 -36.99 30.92 -3.44
C LYS A 44 -38.12 29.87 -3.17
N GLY A 45 -38.20 29.42 -1.91
CA GLY A 45 -39.23 28.45 -1.47
C GLY A 45 -38.99 27.00 -1.86
N ARG A 46 -37.87 26.67 -2.53
CA ARG A 46 -37.52 25.29 -2.88
C ARG A 46 -36.28 24.85 -2.08
N ARG A 47 -36.30 23.57 -1.64
CA ARG A 47 -35.17 22.98 -0.89
C ARG A 47 -34.18 22.34 -1.85
N TYR A 48 -32.90 22.56 -1.56
CA TYR A 48 -31.79 22.05 -2.32
C TYR A 48 -30.78 21.39 -1.38
N ALA A 49 -30.32 20.22 -1.77
CA ALA A 49 -29.34 19.45 -1.05
C ALA A 49 -27.92 19.82 -1.48
N TYR A 50 -27.06 19.97 -0.50
CA TYR A 50 -25.61 20.18 -0.69
C TYR A 50 -24.85 19.13 0.11
N TRP A 51 -23.82 18.56 -0.49
CA TRP A 51 -22.85 17.76 0.25
C TRP A 51 -21.93 18.69 1.00
N SER A 52 -21.99 18.69 2.30
CA SER A 52 -21.22 19.56 3.16
C SER A 52 -20.21 18.75 3.96
N PHE A 53 -18.95 19.10 3.85
CA PHE A 53 -17.89 18.57 4.70
C PHE A 53 -16.96 19.70 5.13
N LYS A 54 -16.20 19.47 6.17
CA LYS A 54 -15.13 20.38 6.55
C LYS A 54 -13.85 19.94 5.87
N GLU A 55 -13.26 20.83 5.11
CA GLU A 55 -11.87 20.70 4.72
C GLU A 55 -10.99 20.79 5.96
N ILE A 56 -9.74 20.51 5.74
CA ILE A 56 -8.72 20.37 6.78
C ILE A 56 -8.34 21.70 7.38
N ASP A 57 -8.35 22.76 6.58
CA ASP A 57 -8.16 24.15 7.03
C ASP A 57 -9.33 24.66 7.89
N GLY A 58 -10.30 23.78 8.19
CA GLY A 58 -11.52 24.08 8.92
C GLY A 58 -12.60 24.76 8.07
N ARG A 59 -12.32 25.05 6.81
CA ARG A 59 -13.28 25.65 5.89
C ARG A 59 -14.37 24.65 5.53
N LYS A 60 -15.59 25.11 5.55
CA LYS A 60 -16.74 24.33 5.11
C LYS A 60 -16.83 24.39 3.58
N ARG A 61 -16.77 23.23 2.93
CA ARG A 61 -17.09 23.09 1.49
C ARG A 61 -18.47 22.51 1.31
N GLU A 62 -19.15 22.95 0.28
CA GLU A 62 -20.47 22.48 -0.07
C GLU A 62 -20.57 22.27 -1.58
N TYR A 63 -20.89 21.05 -1.98
CA TYR A 63 -21.17 20.70 -3.36
C TYR A 63 -22.67 20.55 -3.56
N TYR A 64 -23.19 21.18 -4.58
CA TYR A 64 -24.60 21.07 -4.96
C TYR A 64 -24.90 19.65 -5.43
N LEU A 65 -25.88 18.99 -4.79
CA LEU A 65 -26.34 17.66 -5.18
C LEU A 65 -27.60 17.67 -6.04
N GLY A 66 -28.47 18.65 -5.82
CA GLY A 66 -29.73 18.74 -6.54
C GLY A 66 -30.88 19.27 -5.68
N PRO A 67 -32.07 19.42 -6.30
CA PRO A 67 -33.30 19.75 -5.56
C PRO A 67 -33.71 18.56 -4.68
N GLU A 68 -34.49 18.84 -3.65
CA GLU A 68 -35.18 17.79 -2.86
C GLU A 68 -35.94 16.84 -3.75
N GLY A 69 -35.71 15.53 -3.58
CA GLY A 69 -36.32 14.51 -4.42
C GLY A 69 -35.87 13.09 -4.06
N PRO A 70 -36.45 12.09 -4.74
CA PRO A 70 -36.23 10.68 -4.40
C PRO A 70 -34.76 10.25 -4.35
N ALA A 71 -33.93 10.78 -5.24
CA ALA A 71 -32.51 10.47 -5.28
C ALA A 71 -31.79 10.94 -4.01
N ILE A 72 -32.08 12.16 -3.54
CA ILE A 72 -31.47 12.70 -2.31
C ILE A 72 -31.99 11.95 -1.09
N THR A 73 -33.27 11.64 -1.05
CA THR A 73 -33.86 10.82 0.03
C THR A 73 -33.24 9.43 0.09
N ALA A 74 -32.97 8.82 -1.06
CA ALA A 74 -32.28 7.52 -1.11
C ALA A 74 -30.83 7.61 -0.56
N ILE A 75 -30.11 8.69 -0.87
CA ILE A 75 -28.76 8.94 -0.33
C ILE A 75 -28.81 9.12 1.19
N GLU A 76 -29.76 9.90 1.72
CA GLU A 76 -29.95 10.08 3.17
C GLU A 76 -30.30 8.77 3.87
N ALA A 77 -31.23 8.00 3.31
CA ALA A 77 -31.61 6.70 3.84
C ALA A 77 -30.46 5.69 3.82
N ALA A 78 -29.65 5.68 2.78
CA ALA A 78 -28.46 4.85 2.70
C ALA A 78 -27.43 5.24 3.77
N ARG A 79 -27.26 6.54 4.04
CA ARG A 79 -26.39 7.03 5.10
C ARG A 79 -26.88 6.74 6.50
N GLY A 80 -28.19 6.86 6.72
CA GLY A 80 -28.81 6.58 8.03
C GLY A 80 -28.60 5.12 8.48
N ARG A 81 -28.35 4.22 7.54
CA ARG A 81 -27.99 2.82 7.83
C ARG A 81 -26.51 2.63 8.22
N GLY A 82 -25.71 3.70 8.17
CA GLY A 82 -24.25 3.65 8.37
C GLY A 82 -23.50 3.02 7.18
N ALA A 83 -22.17 3.07 7.21
CA ALA A 83 -21.35 2.27 6.30
C ALA A 83 -21.52 0.80 6.72
N PRO A 84 -22.15 -0.06 5.89
CA PRO A 84 -22.35 -1.46 6.27
C PRO A 84 -21.03 -2.08 6.65
N GLY A 85 -20.94 -2.63 7.85
CA GLY A 85 -19.78 -3.39 8.30
C GLY A 85 -18.62 -2.59 8.95
N ALA A 86 -18.63 -1.26 8.98
CA ALA A 86 -17.51 -0.50 9.57
C ALA A 86 -17.23 -0.87 11.04
N GLU A 87 -18.27 -1.01 11.85
CA GLU A 87 -18.15 -1.42 13.25
C GLU A 87 -17.70 -2.89 13.36
N SER A 88 -18.20 -3.76 12.50
CA SER A 88 -17.80 -5.17 12.44
C SER A 88 -16.34 -5.29 12.02
N VAL A 89 -15.88 -4.53 11.03
CA VAL A 89 -14.48 -4.47 10.61
C VAL A 89 -13.58 -3.99 11.76
N ALA A 90 -13.96 -2.93 12.47
CA ALA A 90 -13.17 -2.43 13.61
C ALA A 90 -13.08 -3.45 14.74
N ARG A 91 -14.18 -4.13 15.05
CA ARG A 91 -14.23 -5.19 16.07
C ARG A 91 -13.34 -6.35 15.68
N GLN A 92 -13.45 -6.84 14.44
CA GLN A 92 -12.65 -7.97 13.97
C GLN A 92 -11.16 -7.62 13.85
N ALA A 93 -10.82 -6.37 13.47
CA ALA A 93 -9.44 -5.89 13.50
C ALA A 93 -8.85 -5.91 14.93
N ALA A 94 -9.63 -5.47 15.92
CA ALA A 94 -9.21 -5.55 17.33
C ALA A 94 -9.00 -7.00 17.79
N VAL A 95 -9.87 -7.93 17.37
CA VAL A 95 -9.71 -9.38 17.65
C VAL A 95 -8.44 -9.92 17.01
N ALA A 96 -8.20 -9.65 15.72
CA ALA A 96 -7.00 -10.10 15.03
C ALA A 96 -5.71 -9.59 15.71
N ILE A 97 -5.68 -8.33 16.13
CA ILE A 97 -4.55 -7.76 16.89
C ILE A 97 -4.37 -8.45 18.24
N ALA A 98 -5.46 -8.67 18.98
CA ALA A 98 -5.40 -9.35 20.28
C ALA A 98 -4.90 -10.80 20.17
N GLN A 99 -5.15 -11.47 19.04
CA GLN A 99 -4.67 -12.82 18.74
C GLN A 99 -3.22 -12.86 18.23
N GLY A 100 -2.61 -11.72 17.93
CA GLY A 100 -1.20 -11.63 17.58
C GLY A 100 -0.86 -11.08 16.20
N CYS A 101 -1.85 -10.63 15.41
CA CYS A 101 -1.58 -9.91 14.17
C CYS A 101 -0.87 -8.59 14.44
N LEU A 102 0.02 -8.21 13.53
CA LEU A 102 0.75 -6.97 13.62
C LEU A 102 -0.18 -5.79 13.24
N ALA A 103 -0.39 -4.89 14.18
CA ALA A 103 -1.07 -3.63 13.90
C ALA A 103 -0.16 -2.68 13.13
N THR A 104 -0.71 -2.00 12.13
CA THR A 104 -0.04 -0.89 11.45
C THR A 104 0.06 0.31 12.41
N PRO A 105 1.21 1.00 12.50
CA PRO A 105 1.32 2.18 13.35
C PRO A 105 0.23 3.20 13.02
N PRO A 106 -0.42 3.84 14.02
CA PRO A 106 -1.62 4.67 13.81
C PRO A 106 -1.44 5.78 12.77
N LYS A 107 -0.28 6.45 12.74
CA LYS A 107 0.02 7.50 11.74
C LYS A 107 0.02 6.92 10.32
N HIS A 108 0.67 5.77 10.12
CA HIS A 108 0.75 5.10 8.82
C HIS A 108 -0.63 4.58 8.39
N PHE A 109 -1.33 3.92 9.31
CA PHE A 109 -2.69 3.43 9.05
C PHE A 109 -3.62 4.57 8.60
N ARG A 110 -3.58 5.71 9.28
CA ARG A 110 -4.38 6.88 8.94
C ARG A 110 -4.13 7.36 7.51
N ILE A 111 -2.86 7.39 7.07
CA ILE A 111 -2.48 7.79 5.72
C ILE A 111 -2.97 6.77 4.69
N VAL A 112 -2.64 5.49 4.90
CA VAL A 112 -3.00 4.42 3.95
C VAL A 112 -4.51 4.28 3.84
N LYS A 113 -5.23 4.34 4.97
CA LYS A 113 -6.68 4.33 4.96
C LYS A 113 -7.28 5.51 4.20
N ARG A 114 -6.70 6.71 4.33
CA ARG A 114 -7.13 7.88 3.56
C ARG A 114 -6.97 7.66 2.06
N PHE A 115 -5.84 7.08 1.63
CA PHE A 115 -5.64 6.74 0.23
C PHE A 115 -6.62 5.66 -0.24
N ALA A 116 -6.92 4.65 0.58
CA ALA A 116 -7.96 3.68 0.27
C ALA A 116 -9.35 4.36 0.13
N ASP A 117 -9.68 5.30 1.01
CA ASP A 117 -10.94 6.05 0.96
C ASP A 117 -11.04 6.94 -0.29
N TYR A 118 -9.93 7.46 -0.79
CA TYR A 118 -9.81 8.22 -2.03
C TYR A 118 -9.57 7.34 -3.27
N GLN A 119 -9.79 6.04 -3.19
CA GLN A 119 -9.74 5.09 -4.30
C GLN A 119 -8.35 4.83 -4.90
N PHE A 120 -7.27 5.26 -4.26
CA PHE A 120 -5.89 5.12 -4.76
C PHE A 120 -5.55 3.67 -5.15
N PHE A 121 -5.90 2.70 -4.30
CA PHE A 121 -5.64 1.28 -4.59
C PHE A 121 -6.54 0.72 -5.69
N ARG A 122 -7.76 1.23 -5.85
CA ARG A 122 -8.62 0.86 -6.97
C ARG A 122 -8.12 1.42 -8.29
N ALA A 123 -7.46 2.57 -8.26
CA ALA A 123 -6.80 3.16 -9.42
C ALA A 123 -5.47 2.47 -9.78
N GLY A 124 -5.14 1.32 -9.17
CA GLY A 124 -3.93 0.56 -9.46
C GLY A 124 -2.72 0.95 -8.61
N GLY A 125 -2.90 1.80 -7.59
CA GLY A 125 -1.84 2.09 -6.63
C GLY A 125 -1.48 0.87 -5.79
N LEU A 126 -0.22 0.74 -5.42
CA LEU A 126 0.31 -0.33 -4.57
C LEU A 126 1.04 0.27 -3.37
N LEU A 127 0.90 -0.36 -2.22
CA LEU A 127 1.81 -0.13 -1.10
C LEU A 127 3.07 -0.95 -1.32
N VAL A 128 4.23 -0.32 -1.24
CA VAL A 128 5.54 -0.97 -1.41
C VAL A 128 6.44 -0.64 -0.21
N GLY A 129 7.74 -0.84 -0.33
CA GLY A 129 8.67 -0.52 0.74
C GLY A 129 8.46 -1.35 2.02
N THR A 130 8.93 -0.84 3.14
CA THR A 130 8.93 -1.60 4.42
C THR A 130 7.53 -1.84 4.97
N GLN A 131 6.57 -0.95 4.74
CA GLN A 131 5.20 -1.15 5.21
C GLN A 131 4.51 -2.32 4.48
N ALA A 132 4.81 -2.50 3.18
CA ALA A 132 4.37 -3.69 2.45
C ALA A 132 4.96 -4.98 3.05
N PHE A 133 6.26 -4.99 3.38
CA PHE A 133 6.89 -6.14 4.05
C PHE A 133 6.20 -6.50 5.37
N LEU A 134 5.87 -5.51 6.18
CA LEU A 134 5.15 -5.74 7.44
C LEU A 134 3.75 -6.30 7.20
N ALA A 135 3.03 -5.78 6.22
CA ALA A 135 1.70 -6.27 5.86
C ALA A 135 1.72 -7.71 5.34
N LEU A 136 2.75 -8.06 4.55
CA LEU A 136 2.98 -9.45 4.11
C LEU A 136 3.11 -10.43 5.28
N GLY A 137 3.60 -10.00 6.44
CA GLY A 137 3.67 -10.86 7.63
C GLY A 137 2.30 -11.40 8.03
N ASN A 138 1.31 -10.54 8.20
CA ASN A 138 -0.05 -10.97 8.53
C ASN A 138 -0.66 -11.84 7.44
N GLN A 139 -0.46 -11.46 6.16
CA GLN A 139 -0.97 -12.21 5.01
C GLN A 139 -0.38 -13.62 4.92
N LEU A 140 0.89 -13.77 5.24
CA LEU A 140 1.62 -15.04 5.19
C LEU A 140 1.51 -15.84 6.51
N GLY A 141 0.80 -15.32 7.50
CA GLY A 141 0.61 -15.94 8.81
C GLY A 141 1.86 -15.95 9.68
N VAL A 142 2.73 -14.95 9.53
CA VAL A 142 4.01 -14.88 10.25
C VAL A 142 4.28 -13.52 10.89
N ALA A 143 5.07 -13.53 11.95
CA ALA A 143 5.69 -12.34 12.52
C ALA A 143 7.18 -12.32 12.13
N TRP A 144 7.60 -11.26 11.48
CA TRP A 144 9.01 -11.07 11.10
C TRP A 144 9.88 -10.84 12.33
N GLY A 145 11.12 -11.30 12.27
CA GLY A 145 12.13 -11.04 13.30
C GLY A 145 12.35 -9.54 13.51
N SER A 146 13.02 -9.17 14.60
CA SER A 146 13.23 -7.79 15.03
C SER A 146 13.96 -6.91 13.98
N GLY A 147 13.66 -5.62 13.97
CA GLY A 147 14.47 -4.60 13.27
C GLY A 147 13.80 -3.88 12.11
N VAL A 148 12.50 -4.04 11.90
CA VAL A 148 11.81 -3.44 10.75
C VAL A 148 10.98 -2.22 11.18
N ARG A 149 11.64 -1.17 11.68
CA ARG A 149 10.97 0.13 11.86
C ARG A 149 11.29 1.04 10.70
N THR A 150 10.28 1.70 10.16
CA THR A 150 10.41 2.78 9.18
C THR A 150 9.29 3.77 9.40
N LEU A 151 9.58 5.03 9.15
CA LEU A 151 8.58 6.10 9.13
C LEU A 151 8.23 6.48 7.69
N ASP A 152 8.94 5.91 6.70
CA ASP A 152 8.66 6.14 5.29
C ASP A 152 7.46 5.28 4.84
N LEU A 153 6.60 5.87 4.00
CA LEU A 153 5.53 5.20 3.25
C LEU A 153 5.83 5.32 1.77
N ASP A 154 6.06 4.18 1.14
CA ASP A 154 6.38 4.11 -0.28
C ASP A 154 5.16 3.54 -1.03
N PHE A 155 4.70 4.24 -2.06
CA PHE A 155 3.63 3.80 -2.94
C PHE A 155 4.16 3.68 -4.36
N ALA A 156 3.60 2.75 -5.13
CA ALA A 156 3.97 2.55 -6.53
C ALA A 156 2.73 2.55 -7.42
N HIS A 157 2.94 2.92 -8.67
CA HIS A 157 1.93 2.84 -9.73
C HIS A 157 2.63 2.62 -11.08
N HIS A 158 1.96 1.92 -12.00
CA HIS A 158 2.52 1.67 -13.35
C HIS A 158 2.71 2.95 -14.18
N GLY A 159 2.07 4.04 -13.79
CA GLY A 159 2.02 5.29 -14.56
C GLY A 159 0.98 5.25 -15.69
N PRO A 160 0.84 6.35 -16.44
CA PRO A 160 -0.24 6.53 -17.44
C PRO A 160 -0.18 5.57 -18.64
N ALA A 161 0.89 4.81 -18.81
CA ALA A 161 1.13 3.91 -19.94
C ALA A 161 1.33 2.45 -19.48
N GLY A 162 0.81 2.08 -18.31
CA GLY A 162 0.87 0.70 -17.83
C GLY A 162 -0.14 -0.18 -18.56
N ASP A 163 0.35 -1.32 -19.11
CA ASP A 163 -0.50 -2.32 -19.78
C ASP A 163 -1.40 -3.10 -18.82
N ILE A 164 -1.31 -2.84 -17.52
CA ILE A 164 -2.16 -3.45 -16.50
C ILE A 164 -3.20 -2.42 -16.07
N SER A 165 -4.21 -2.27 -16.88
CA SER A 165 -5.47 -1.72 -16.43
C SER A 165 -6.19 -2.85 -15.69
N VAL A 166 -6.17 -2.84 -14.36
CA VAL A 166 -7.34 -3.33 -13.64
C VAL A 166 -8.48 -2.53 -14.26
N ALA A 167 -9.50 -3.20 -14.82
CA ALA A 167 -10.58 -2.56 -15.54
C ALA A 167 -11.28 -1.52 -14.65
N LEU A 168 -10.75 -0.32 -14.65
CA LEU A 168 -11.36 0.83 -14.01
C LEU A 168 -12.35 1.41 -15.00
N PRO A 169 -13.53 1.82 -14.54
CA PRO A 169 -14.37 2.71 -15.35
C PRO A 169 -13.50 3.88 -15.81
N GLY A 170 -13.51 4.21 -17.11
CA GLY A 170 -12.62 5.19 -17.73
C GLY A 170 -12.66 6.61 -17.17
N ASP A 171 -13.49 6.84 -16.17
CA ASP A 171 -13.76 8.15 -15.55
C ASP A 171 -13.28 8.22 -14.08
N MET A 172 -12.51 7.24 -13.57
CA MET A 172 -12.07 7.30 -12.19
C MET A 172 -10.90 8.27 -12.05
N HIS A 173 -11.14 9.38 -11.38
CA HIS A 173 -10.14 10.37 -11.01
C HIS A 173 -9.86 10.28 -9.51
N VAL A 174 -8.60 10.10 -9.15
CA VAL A 174 -8.14 10.07 -7.76
C VAL A 174 -7.39 11.34 -7.46
N ASP A 175 -7.85 12.10 -6.49
CA ASP A 175 -7.13 13.28 -6.01
C ASP A 175 -6.29 12.92 -4.78
N THR A 176 -5.08 12.44 -5.02
CA THR A 176 -4.13 12.07 -3.95
C THR A 176 -3.63 13.29 -3.19
N HIS A 177 -3.56 14.45 -3.86
CA HIS A 177 -3.18 15.70 -3.20
C HIS A 177 -4.26 16.12 -2.18
N ALA A 178 -5.53 16.15 -2.58
CA ALA A 178 -6.63 16.40 -1.67
C ALA A 178 -6.70 15.36 -0.54
N ALA A 179 -6.36 14.09 -0.82
CA ALA A 179 -6.26 13.07 0.21
C ALA A 179 -5.20 13.42 1.26
N LEU A 180 -4.02 13.88 0.84
CA LEU A 180 -2.94 14.30 1.73
C LEU A 180 -3.31 15.56 2.53
N GLU A 181 -3.85 16.57 1.89
CA GLU A 181 -4.35 17.76 2.56
C GLU A 181 -5.41 17.39 3.61
N SER A 182 -6.31 16.47 3.26
CA SER A 182 -7.38 16.02 4.15
C SER A 182 -6.90 15.30 5.41
N LEU A 183 -5.66 14.94 5.56
CA LEU A 183 -5.09 14.34 6.77
C LEU A 183 -4.78 15.34 7.89
N GLU A 184 -4.66 16.63 7.59
CA GLU A 184 -4.23 17.68 8.55
C GLU A 184 -2.88 17.35 9.25
N MET A 185 -2.03 16.59 8.59
CA MET A 185 -0.73 16.19 9.13
C MET A 185 0.40 17.12 8.67
N GLY A 186 0.08 18.21 7.95
CA GLY A 186 1.04 19.19 7.46
C GLY A 186 2.00 18.60 6.42
N PHE A 187 1.48 17.81 5.49
CA PHE A 187 2.30 17.32 4.38
C PHE A 187 2.55 18.43 3.36
N LEU A 188 3.84 18.70 3.12
CA LEU A 188 4.29 19.59 2.08
C LEU A 188 5.01 18.82 0.97
N PRO A 189 4.85 19.24 -0.30
CA PRO A 189 5.64 18.68 -1.39
C PRO A 189 7.13 18.96 -1.16
N ALA A 190 7.97 17.97 -1.33
CA ALA A 190 9.41 18.16 -1.36
C ALA A 190 9.80 19.02 -2.58
N LEU A 191 10.89 19.77 -2.48
CA LEU A 191 11.35 20.71 -3.51
C LEU A 191 11.44 20.03 -4.89
N GLY A 192 10.77 20.62 -5.90
CA GLY A 192 10.91 20.20 -7.30
C GLY A 192 9.62 19.94 -8.07
N GLY A 193 8.46 19.87 -7.42
CA GLY A 193 7.19 19.54 -8.07
C GLY A 193 6.66 20.66 -9.00
N ALA A 194 6.17 20.29 -10.18
CA ALA A 194 5.52 21.21 -11.09
C ALA A 194 4.06 21.45 -10.66
N LYS A 195 3.63 22.71 -10.58
CA LYS A 195 2.22 23.10 -10.34
C LYS A 195 1.57 22.52 -9.06
N GLY A 196 2.33 22.35 -7.98
CA GLY A 196 1.78 21.85 -6.70
C GLY A 196 1.72 20.33 -6.57
N PHE A 197 2.10 19.58 -7.61
CA PHE A 197 2.26 18.12 -7.55
C PHE A 197 3.70 17.76 -7.23
N ALA A 198 3.92 16.71 -6.47
CA ALA A 198 5.25 16.18 -6.18
C ALA A 198 5.22 14.66 -6.08
N SER A 199 6.38 14.04 -6.27
CA SER A 199 6.58 12.61 -6.04
C SER A 199 6.91 12.27 -4.59
N GLN A 200 7.27 13.29 -3.80
CA GLN A 200 7.60 13.15 -2.38
C GLN A 200 6.91 14.22 -1.53
N TYR A 201 6.44 13.81 -0.38
CA TYR A 201 5.84 14.67 0.62
C TYR A 201 6.46 14.41 1.98
N VAL A 202 6.68 15.48 2.76
CA VAL A 202 7.25 15.44 4.11
C VAL A 202 6.29 16.14 5.05
N SER A 203 6.06 15.58 6.22
CA SER A 203 5.23 16.23 7.23
C SER A 203 6.02 17.32 7.96
N GLU A 204 5.52 18.54 8.01
CA GLU A 204 6.10 19.62 8.81
C GLU A 204 6.09 19.33 10.32
N ARG A 205 5.14 18.50 10.77
CA ARG A 205 4.98 18.14 12.19
C ARG A 205 5.80 16.93 12.61
N ASP A 206 6.28 16.16 11.63
CA ASP A 206 7.05 14.93 11.83
C ASP A 206 7.99 14.73 10.63
N PHE A 207 9.15 15.39 10.66
CA PHE A 207 10.11 15.40 9.53
C PHE A 207 10.63 14.02 9.12
N ASP A 208 10.48 13.02 9.99
CA ASP A 208 10.84 11.64 9.66
C ASP A 208 9.74 10.93 8.88
N LEU A 209 8.50 11.44 8.91
CA LEU A 209 7.37 10.88 8.19
C LEU A 209 7.36 11.39 6.75
N ARG A 210 7.66 10.49 5.82
CA ARG A 210 7.75 10.78 4.38
C ARG A 210 6.85 9.86 3.59
N ILE A 211 6.31 10.41 2.52
CA ILE A 211 5.51 9.67 1.53
C ILE A 211 6.22 9.82 0.19
N GLU A 212 6.43 8.70 -0.50
CA GLU A 212 7.06 8.67 -1.82
C GLU A 212 6.17 7.90 -2.81
N PHE A 213 5.97 8.48 -3.99
CA PHE A 213 5.24 7.87 -5.09
C PHE A 213 6.20 7.50 -6.21
N LEU A 214 6.20 6.21 -6.55
CA LEU A 214 7.17 5.58 -7.44
C LEU A 214 6.50 5.06 -8.72
N THR A 215 7.25 5.05 -9.80
CA THR A 215 6.84 4.40 -11.06
C THR A 215 8.01 3.68 -11.74
N VAL A 216 7.69 2.91 -12.77
CA VAL A 216 8.69 2.23 -13.58
C VAL A 216 9.56 3.23 -14.34
N ALA A 217 10.88 3.07 -14.22
CA ALA A 217 11.83 3.90 -14.96
C ALA A 217 11.87 3.50 -16.44
N ARG A 218 11.05 4.15 -17.27
CA ARG A 218 11.09 4.02 -18.75
C ARG A 218 12.14 4.91 -19.38
N ARG A 219 12.42 6.06 -18.75
CA ARG A 219 13.48 7.01 -19.13
C ARG A 219 14.22 7.49 -17.89
N PRO A 220 15.55 7.57 -17.91
CA PRO A 220 16.31 8.02 -16.74
C PRO A 220 15.94 9.43 -16.30
N GLY A 221 15.71 9.61 -15.00
CA GLY A 221 15.79 10.88 -14.31
C GLY A 221 14.64 11.87 -14.48
N ARG A 222 13.51 11.49 -15.12
CA ARG A 222 12.36 12.40 -15.27
C ARG A 222 11.15 11.87 -14.52
N GLU A 223 10.62 12.66 -13.60
CA GLU A 223 9.33 12.41 -12.95
C GLU A 223 8.19 12.38 -13.96
N VAL A 224 7.18 11.58 -13.68
CA VAL A 224 6.03 11.35 -14.55
C VAL A 224 4.79 11.85 -13.83
N LEU A 225 4.09 12.81 -14.40
CA LEU A 225 2.81 13.26 -13.88
C LEU A 225 1.74 12.20 -14.17
N ALA A 226 1.16 11.64 -13.12
CA ALA A 226 0.01 10.75 -13.21
C ALA A 226 -1.27 11.56 -12.98
N HIS A 227 -1.86 12.02 -14.06
CA HIS A 227 -3.07 12.86 -14.04
C HIS A 227 -4.23 12.15 -13.31
N ASP A 228 -4.37 10.84 -13.51
CA ASP A 228 -5.44 10.03 -12.91
C ASP A 228 -5.30 9.88 -11.40
N LEU A 229 -4.11 10.11 -10.87
CA LEU A 229 -3.80 10.05 -9.44
C LEU A 229 -3.61 11.42 -8.79
N GLY A 230 -3.45 12.49 -9.58
CA GLY A 230 -3.14 13.82 -9.04
C GLY A 230 -1.79 13.92 -8.33
N VAL A 231 -0.77 13.16 -8.77
CA VAL A 231 0.61 13.20 -8.22
C VAL A 231 1.67 13.03 -9.29
N GLU A 232 2.88 13.49 -9.01
CA GLU A 232 4.06 13.07 -9.75
C GLU A 232 4.59 11.74 -9.22
N LEU A 233 5.18 10.94 -10.11
CA LEU A 233 5.75 9.64 -9.80
C LEU A 233 7.26 9.68 -10.09
N SER A 234 8.07 9.31 -9.10
CA SER A 234 9.52 9.19 -9.23
C SER A 234 9.90 7.86 -9.89
N PRO A 235 10.67 7.87 -11.00
CA PRO A 235 11.04 6.64 -11.69
C PRO A 235 12.07 5.84 -10.91
N LEU A 236 11.76 4.57 -10.65
CA LEU A 236 12.66 3.63 -9.98
C LEU A 236 13.02 2.47 -10.92
N LYS A 237 14.32 2.19 -11.05
CA LYS A 237 14.80 1.04 -11.81
C LYS A 237 14.33 -0.27 -11.16
N PHE A 238 14.04 -1.27 -12.00
CA PHE A 238 13.61 -2.61 -11.57
C PHE A 238 12.26 -2.67 -10.88
N LEU A 239 11.53 -1.57 -10.80
CA LEU A 239 10.21 -1.53 -10.16
C LEU A 239 9.17 -2.33 -10.94
N ASP A 240 9.32 -2.42 -12.27
CA ASP A 240 8.48 -3.21 -13.17
C ASP A 240 8.34 -4.66 -12.69
N TYR A 241 9.43 -5.26 -12.24
CA TYR A 241 9.42 -6.61 -11.69
C TYR A 241 8.62 -6.72 -10.38
N LEU A 242 8.73 -5.71 -9.52
CA LEU A 242 8.07 -5.69 -8.22
C LEU A 242 6.55 -5.57 -8.34
N ILE A 243 6.07 -4.68 -9.23
CA ILE A 243 4.65 -4.31 -9.31
C ILE A 243 3.83 -5.17 -10.26
N GLU A 244 4.47 -6.12 -10.92
CA GLU A 244 3.79 -7.11 -11.76
C GLU A 244 3.05 -8.14 -10.90
N SER A 245 1.81 -8.46 -11.27
CA SER A 245 0.94 -9.43 -10.57
C SER A 245 0.69 -9.09 -9.09
N PRO A 246 0.18 -7.90 -8.77
CA PRO A 246 -0.10 -7.51 -7.39
C PRO A 246 -1.22 -8.37 -6.80
N GLY A 247 -1.10 -8.65 -5.50
CA GLY A 247 -2.15 -9.24 -4.68
C GLY A 247 -2.87 -8.20 -3.81
N GLN A 248 -3.93 -8.62 -3.15
CA GLN A 248 -4.63 -7.79 -2.17
C GLN A 248 -4.46 -8.33 -0.76
N THR A 249 -4.43 -7.43 0.20
CA THR A 249 -4.46 -7.75 1.63
C THR A 249 -5.12 -6.63 2.41
N VAL A 250 -5.21 -6.78 3.73
CA VAL A 250 -5.69 -5.72 4.61
C VAL A 250 -4.58 -5.19 5.51
N LEU A 251 -4.52 -3.88 5.67
CA LEU A 251 -3.86 -3.25 6.80
C LEU A 251 -4.86 -3.06 7.93
N LEU A 252 -4.42 -3.29 9.15
CA LEU A 252 -5.27 -3.21 10.33
C LEU A 252 -4.65 -2.35 11.42
N ASP A 253 -5.51 -1.65 12.13
CA ASP A 253 -5.24 -0.90 13.34
C ASP A 253 -6.45 -1.07 14.28
N ARG A 254 -6.34 -0.66 15.53
CA ARG A 254 -7.47 -0.70 16.48
C ARG A 254 -8.70 0.09 16.02
N ALA A 255 -8.49 1.08 15.16
CA ALA A 255 -9.57 1.89 14.57
C ALA A 255 -10.27 1.22 13.38
N GLY A 256 -9.79 0.05 12.90
CA GLY A 256 -10.38 -0.69 11.79
C GLY A 256 -9.36 -1.30 10.83
N ALA A 257 -9.78 -1.52 9.61
CA ALA A 257 -8.94 -2.07 8.56
C ALA A 257 -9.26 -1.44 7.19
N CYS A 258 -8.34 -1.56 6.24
CA CYS A 258 -8.55 -1.14 4.86
C CYS A 258 -7.86 -2.08 3.87
N LEU A 259 -8.47 -2.25 2.70
CA LEU A 259 -7.93 -3.04 1.61
C LEU A 259 -6.79 -2.29 0.92
N VAL A 260 -5.69 -2.98 0.64
CA VAL A 260 -4.54 -2.44 -0.07
C VAL A 260 -4.03 -3.44 -1.10
N ASN A 261 -3.39 -2.95 -2.16
CA ASN A 261 -2.66 -3.80 -3.09
C ASN A 261 -1.21 -3.89 -2.64
N LEU A 262 -0.66 -5.11 -2.66
CA LEU A 262 0.73 -5.40 -2.37
C LEU A 262 1.40 -6.11 -3.54
N PRO A 263 2.72 -5.99 -3.69
CA PRO A 263 3.49 -6.86 -4.57
C PRO A 263 3.36 -8.34 -4.20
N ASP A 264 3.53 -9.21 -5.18
CA ASP A 264 3.72 -10.63 -4.93
C ASP A 264 4.88 -10.86 -3.94
N PRO A 265 4.71 -11.69 -2.89
CA PRO A 265 5.71 -11.85 -1.84
C PRO A 265 7.05 -12.43 -2.34
N ALA A 266 7.02 -13.36 -3.30
CA ALA A 266 8.25 -13.95 -3.86
C ALA A 266 9.01 -12.91 -4.70
N ARG A 267 8.29 -12.16 -5.54
CA ARG A 267 8.87 -11.04 -6.30
C ARG A 267 9.42 -9.96 -5.38
N TYR A 268 8.69 -9.64 -4.31
CA TYR A 268 9.15 -8.65 -3.33
C TYR A 268 10.50 -9.06 -2.71
N GLY A 269 10.63 -10.31 -2.26
CA GLY A 269 11.89 -10.83 -1.70
C GLY A 269 13.05 -10.73 -2.69
N LEU A 270 12.85 -11.19 -3.92
CA LEU A 270 13.89 -11.13 -4.95
C LEU A 270 14.24 -9.70 -5.38
N HIS A 271 13.25 -8.82 -5.49
CA HIS A 271 13.46 -7.40 -5.77
C HIS A 271 14.30 -6.72 -4.69
N LYS A 272 14.10 -7.06 -3.42
CA LYS A 272 14.89 -6.53 -2.31
C LYS A 272 16.37 -6.86 -2.44
N LEU A 273 16.74 -8.04 -2.95
CA LEU A 273 18.14 -8.36 -3.27
C LEU A 273 18.71 -7.43 -4.35
N ILE A 274 17.91 -7.11 -5.38
CA ILE A 274 18.34 -6.21 -6.46
C ILE A 274 18.55 -4.79 -5.92
N VAL A 275 17.58 -4.30 -5.14
CA VAL A 275 17.64 -2.95 -4.54
C VAL A 275 18.82 -2.82 -3.58
N ALA A 276 19.11 -3.85 -2.79
CA ALA A 276 20.28 -3.85 -1.91
C ALA A 276 21.58 -3.70 -2.73
N ALA A 277 21.74 -4.46 -3.81
CA ALA A 277 22.92 -4.35 -4.67
C ALA A 277 23.07 -2.96 -5.32
N GLU A 278 21.96 -2.35 -5.77
CA GLU A 278 21.99 -0.97 -6.32
C GLU A 278 22.35 0.08 -5.28
N ARG A 279 21.87 -0.07 -4.05
CA ARG A 279 22.19 0.85 -2.94
C ARG A 279 23.64 0.71 -2.47
N GLY A 280 24.16 -0.51 -2.45
CA GLY A 280 25.49 -0.83 -1.96
C GLY A 280 25.61 -0.81 -0.44
N PRO A 281 26.73 -1.36 0.11
CA PRO A 281 26.91 -1.65 1.54
C PRO A 281 27.00 -0.42 2.45
N ARG A 282 27.26 0.76 1.90
CA ARG A 282 27.32 2.01 2.69
C ARG A 282 25.94 2.63 2.95
N HIS A 283 24.92 2.13 2.30
CA HIS A 283 23.57 2.70 2.44
C HIS A 283 22.89 2.14 3.69
N ARG A 284 22.29 3.01 4.52
CA ARG A 284 21.66 2.65 5.81
C ARG A 284 20.55 1.57 5.72
N LYS A 285 19.93 1.39 4.56
CA LYS A 285 18.86 0.40 4.32
C LYS A 285 19.41 -0.92 3.75
N TYR A 286 20.72 -1.04 3.48
CA TYR A 286 21.31 -2.19 2.79
C TYR A 286 21.07 -3.52 3.51
N ASP A 287 21.51 -3.62 4.76
CA ASP A 287 21.38 -4.86 5.55
C ASP A 287 19.91 -5.21 5.79
N LYS A 288 19.08 -4.19 6.02
CA LYS A 288 17.64 -4.37 6.17
C LYS A 288 17.01 -4.97 4.91
N ASP A 289 17.36 -4.49 3.72
CA ASP A 289 16.81 -5.01 2.47
C ASP A 289 17.21 -6.47 2.24
N ILE A 290 18.43 -6.85 2.57
CA ILE A 290 18.91 -8.24 2.51
C ILE A 290 18.14 -9.12 3.50
N LEU A 291 17.98 -8.69 4.75
CA LEU A 291 17.24 -9.47 5.76
C LEU A 291 15.77 -9.64 5.40
N GLN A 292 15.12 -8.61 4.86
CA GLN A 292 13.73 -8.71 4.36
C GLN A 292 13.62 -9.70 3.19
N ALA A 293 14.58 -9.66 2.28
CA ALA A 293 14.66 -10.62 1.17
C ALA A 293 14.79 -12.05 1.68
N LEU A 294 15.75 -12.29 2.57
CA LEU A 294 16.03 -13.61 3.12
C LEU A 294 14.85 -14.16 3.93
N ALA A 295 14.14 -13.33 4.68
CA ALA A 295 12.95 -13.76 5.43
C ALA A 295 11.85 -14.28 4.51
N LEU A 296 11.59 -13.60 3.39
CA LEU A 296 10.62 -14.05 2.40
C LEU A 296 11.11 -15.29 1.64
N ILE A 297 12.40 -15.37 1.31
CA ILE A 297 12.99 -16.54 0.68
C ILE A 297 12.88 -17.75 1.59
N GLU A 298 13.18 -17.62 2.90
CA GLU A 298 13.04 -18.68 3.90
C GLU A 298 11.60 -19.21 3.93
N TRP A 299 10.64 -18.31 4.06
CA TRP A 299 9.21 -18.67 4.07
C TRP A 299 8.79 -19.41 2.79
N HIS A 300 9.20 -18.91 1.62
CA HIS A 300 8.83 -19.55 0.35
C HIS A 300 9.47 -20.92 0.15
N LEU A 301 10.74 -21.08 0.55
CA LEU A 301 11.39 -22.39 0.48
C LEU A 301 10.65 -23.46 1.29
N GLU A 302 9.95 -23.06 2.34
CA GLU A 302 9.25 -23.97 3.25
C GLU A 302 7.76 -24.13 2.89
N ARG A 303 7.10 -23.07 2.41
CA ARG A 303 5.65 -23.03 2.27
C ARG A 303 5.15 -22.90 0.82
N SER A 304 5.91 -22.30 -0.06
CA SER A 304 5.51 -22.03 -1.43
C SER A 304 6.70 -22.04 -2.40
N PRO A 305 7.44 -23.14 -2.51
CA PRO A 305 8.64 -23.19 -3.32
C PRO A 305 8.36 -22.97 -4.81
N GLN A 306 7.18 -23.34 -5.29
CA GLN A 306 6.83 -23.12 -6.69
C GLN A 306 6.73 -21.63 -7.02
N ALA A 307 6.09 -20.82 -6.19
CA ALA A 307 6.00 -19.36 -6.40
C ALA A 307 7.39 -18.72 -6.45
N LEU A 308 8.30 -19.13 -5.56
CA LEU A 308 9.68 -18.65 -5.57
C LEU A 308 10.43 -19.05 -6.86
N SER A 309 10.22 -20.29 -7.31
CA SER A 309 10.82 -20.78 -8.57
C SER A 309 10.34 -19.99 -9.77
N ASP A 310 9.05 -19.71 -9.85
CA ASP A 310 8.45 -18.96 -10.96
C ASP A 310 8.93 -17.50 -10.97
N ALA A 311 8.96 -16.85 -9.81
CA ALA A 311 9.51 -15.52 -9.66
C ALA A 311 11.00 -15.46 -10.02
N TRP A 312 11.79 -16.47 -9.61
CA TRP A 312 13.21 -16.55 -9.97
C TRP A 312 13.42 -16.73 -11.48
N ARG A 313 12.67 -17.62 -12.12
CA ARG A 313 12.74 -17.84 -13.58
C ARG A 313 12.37 -16.58 -14.37
N ASP A 314 11.38 -15.83 -13.88
CA ASP A 314 11.05 -14.56 -14.50
C ASP A 314 12.19 -13.55 -14.38
N LEU A 315 12.82 -13.46 -13.21
CA LEU A 315 13.99 -12.62 -13.01
C LEU A 315 15.16 -13.01 -13.92
N GLU A 316 15.39 -14.30 -14.16
CA GLU A 316 16.40 -14.79 -15.11
C GLU A 316 16.10 -14.35 -16.54
N ARG A 317 14.84 -14.43 -16.97
CA ARG A 317 14.40 -14.00 -18.31
C ARG A 317 14.62 -12.51 -18.58
N ARG A 318 14.62 -11.69 -17.53
CA ARG A 318 14.91 -10.25 -17.61
C ARG A 318 16.38 -9.93 -17.87
N GLY A 319 17.26 -10.91 -17.74
CA GLY A 319 18.65 -10.88 -18.18
C GLY A 319 19.68 -10.92 -17.07
N ALA A 320 20.93 -11.14 -17.48
CA ALA A 320 22.06 -11.38 -16.59
C ALA A 320 22.36 -10.26 -15.59
N GLY A 321 21.99 -9.02 -15.91
CA GLY A 321 22.15 -7.88 -15.01
C GLY A 321 21.29 -7.98 -13.75
N TRP A 322 20.12 -8.60 -13.86
CA TRP A 322 19.18 -8.80 -12.76
C TRP A 322 19.71 -9.88 -11.80
N THR A 323 20.04 -11.07 -12.33
CA THR A 323 20.55 -12.17 -11.52
C THR A 323 21.89 -11.86 -10.88
N ARG A 324 22.76 -11.10 -11.56
CA ARG A 324 24.04 -10.65 -10.99
C ARG A 324 23.86 -9.84 -9.72
N ARG A 325 22.91 -8.91 -9.71
CA ARG A 325 22.61 -8.09 -8.52
C ARG A 325 22.06 -8.93 -7.38
N ALA A 326 21.12 -9.81 -7.65
CA ALA A 326 20.59 -10.71 -6.63
C ALA A 326 21.71 -11.59 -6.03
N ARG A 327 22.58 -12.17 -6.85
CA ARG A 327 23.75 -12.95 -6.39
C ARG A 327 24.72 -12.12 -5.58
N GLN A 328 24.96 -10.85 -5.95
CA GLN A 328 25.82 -9.93 -5.21
C GLN A 328 25.30 -9.73 -3.78
N SER A 329 24.02 -9.47 -3.61
CA SER A 329 23.40 -9.31 -2.29
C SER A 329 23.39 -10.60 -1.46
N LEU A 330 23.17 -11.75 -2.10
CA LEU A 330 23.28 -13.06 -1.43
C LEU A 330 24.68 -13.34 -0.87
N ARG A 331 25.74 -12.95 -1.61
CA ARG A 331 27.13 -13.10 -1.11
C ARG A 331 27.44 -12.19 0.08
N ALA A 332 26.74 -11.08 0.19
CA ALA A 332 26.88 -10.12 1.28
C ALA A 332 25.94 -10.39 2.46
N ALA A 333 25.19 -11.47 2.41
CA ALA A 333 24.29 -11.87 3.50
C ALA A 333 25.08 -12.11 4.81
N PRO A 334 24.49 -11.80 5.98
CA PRO A 334 25.13 -12.05 7.26
C PRO A 334 25.52 -13.54 7.44
N GLU A 335 26.63 -13.79 8.11
CA GLU A 335 27.14 -15.15 8.39
C GLU A 335 26.06 -16.07 9.00
N ALA A 336 25.25 -15.53 9.90
CA ALA A 336 24.14 -16.25 10.54
C ALA A 336 23.08 -16.77 9.56
N GLN A 337 23.08 -16.30 8.30
CA GLN A 337 22.14 -16.70 7.26
C GLN A 337 22.78 -17.51 6.13
N ARG A 338 24.05 -17.92 6.30
CA ARG A 338 24.81 -18.64 5.26
C ARG A 338 24.14 -19.94 4.82
N GLU A 339 23.59 -20.71 5.75
CA GLU A 339 22.88 -21.96 5.47
C GLU A 339 21.65 -21.71 4.58
N LEU A 340 20.83 -20.70 4.93
CA LEU A 340 19.67 -20.31 4.13
C LEU A 340 20.07 -19.89 2.71
N VAL A 341 21.13 -19.11 2.58
CA VAL A 341 21.66 -18.69 1.28
C VAL A 341 22.07 -19.91 0.45
N GLN A 342 22.78 -20.89 1.05
CA GLN A 342 23.17 -22.12 0.36
C GLN A 342 21.94 -22.95 -0.06
N ARG A 343 20.92 -23.07 0.79
CA ARG A 343 19.64 -23.74 0.46
C ARG A 343 18.99 -23.08 -0.76
N PHE A 344 18.91 -21.74 -0.76
CA PHE A 344 18.34 -21.00 -1.88
C PHE A 344 19.17 -21.13 -3.15
N GLN A 345 20.51 -21.03 -3.06
CA GLN A 345 21.41 -21.22 -4.21
C GLN A 345 21.25 -22.60 -4.85
N LYS A 346 21.16 -23.65 -4.03
CA LYS A 346 20.90 -25.02 -4.50
C LYS A 346 19.53 -25.13 -5.20
N PHE A 347 18.50 -24.54 -4.57
CA PHE A 347 17.15 -24.51 -5.10
C PHE A 347 17.06 -23.81 -6.46
N ALA A 348 17.66 -22.62 -6.58
CA ALA A 348 17.69 -21.81 -7.79
C ALA A 348 18.77 -22.26 -8.81
N LYS A 349 19.48 -23.38 -8.55
CA LYS A 349 20.59 -23.90 -9.37
C LYS A 349 21.65 -22.83 -9.68
N LEU A 350 21.93 -21.97 -8.70
CA LEU A 350 22.96 -20.93 -8.83
C LEU A 350 24.35 -21.55 -8.65
N LYS A 351 25.25 -21.30 -9.62
CA LYS A 351 26.67 -21.64 -9.51
C LYS A 351 27.46 -20.51 -8.85
#